data_7b612cdbe6a276f9bd9eb484da9127e3
#
_entry.id   7b612cdbe6a276f9bd9eb484da9127e3
#
_cell.length_a   1.000
_cell.length_b   1.000
_cell.length_c   1.000
_cell.angle_alpha   90.00
_cell.angle_beta   90.00
_cell.angle_gamma   90.00
#
_symmetry.space_group_name_H-M   'P 1'
#
loop_
_entity.id
_entity.type
_entity.pdbx_description
1 polymer ?
#
loop_
_entity_poly.entity_id
_entity_poly.type
_entity_poly.pdbx_seq_one_letter_code
_entity_poly.pdbx_strand_id
1 'polypeptide(L)'
;MENWKLILRRMKLDNIKEKTPNAFIASGGYEMKTKPYSDVSANGLTNTIIDFIIFSGGDANRINTQGQLRKINGRMKWTHGSTRRGTADLHCIFQGKAISIEIKIGNDKQSDQQMKEAERIRKAGGLYYVAKNMESFLQWWQEQFNTIDIINKIQ
;
A
#
# COMPACT_ATOMS: atom_id res chain seq x y z
N MET A 1 -8.39 -17.63 -9.60
CA MET A 1 -7.71 -16.34 -9.74
C MET A 1 -6.21 -16.56 -9.78
N GLU A 2 -5.53 -15.97 -10.74
CA GLU A 2 -4.08 -16.07 -10.89
C GLU A 2 -3.39 -15.63 -9.59
N ASN A 3 -2.35 -16.34 -9.21
CA ASN A 3 -1.69 -16.11 -7.92
C ASN A 3 -1.06 -14.70 -7.89
N TRP A 4 -1.75 -13.72 -7.30
CA TRP A 4 -1.32 -12.32 -7.20
C TRP A 4 0.13 -12.16 -6.67
N LYS A 5 0.65 -13.14 -5.91
CA LYS A 5 2.04 -13.13 -5.41
C LYS A 5 3.05 -13.30 -6.55
N LEU A 6 2.72 -14.12 -7.55
CA LEU A 6 3.55 -14.31 -8.73
C LEU A 6 3.54 -13.05 -9.61
N ILE A 7 2.37 -12.45 -9.79
CA ILE A 7 2.21 -11.19 -10.52
C ILE A 7 3.08 -10.11 -9.89
N LEU A 8 2.94 -9.87 -8.59
CA LEU A 8 3.73 -8.87 -7.87
C LEU A 8 5.24 -9.16 -7.89
N ARG A 9 5.62 -10.44 -7.77
CA ARG A 9 7.02 -10.83 -7.92
C ARG A 9 7.54 -10.44 -9.30
N ARG A 10 6.78 -10.67 -10.36
CA ARG A 10 7.16 -10.31 -11.74
C ARG A 10 7.29 -8.80 -11.88
N MET A 11 6.29 -8.02 -11.45
CA MET A 11 6.33 -6.56 -11.47
C MET A 11 7.57 -6.00 -10.74
N LYS A 12 7.92 -6.58 -9.59
CA LYS A 12 9.13 -6.21 -8.84
C LYS A 12 10.40 -6.47 -9.63
N LEU A 13 10.50 -7.61 -10.26
CA LEU A 13 11.67 -7.99 -11.07
C LEU A 13 11.80 -7.08 -12.31
N ASP A 14 10.69 -6.75 -12.96
CA ASP A 14 10.66 -5.82 -14.08
C ASP A 14 11.10 -4.41 -13.65
N ASN A 15 10.65 -3.93 -12.48
CA ASN A 15 11.09 -2.66 -11.91
C ASN A 15 12.60 -2.64 -11.57
N ILE A 16 13.14 -3.74 -11.03
CA ILE A 16 14.58 -3.87 -10.76
C ILE A 16 15.36 -3.88 -12.08
N LYS A 17 14.90 -4.62 -13.09
CA LYS A 17 15.50 -4.66 -14.41
C LYS A 17 15.57 -3.28 -15.05
N GLU A 18 14.50 -2.50 -14.95
CA GLU A 18 14.45 -1.14 -15.50
C GLU A 18 15.40 -0.18 -14.78
N LYS A 19 15.39 -0.19 -13.44
CA LYS A 19 16.18 0.74 -12.64
C LYS A 19 17.66 0.39 -12.53
N THR A 20 17.99 -0.90 -12.51
CA THR A 20 19.34 -1.42 -12.26
C THR A 20 19.65 -2.64 -13.14
N PRO A 21 19.72 -2.49 -14.48
CA PRO A 21 19.82 -3.63 -15.40
C PRO A 21 21.07 -4.50 -15.15
N ASN A 22 22.22 -3.89 -14.88
CA ASN A 22 23.44 -4.63 -14.62
C ASN A 22 23.38 -5.44 -13.31
N ALA A 23 22.83 -4.87 -12.25
CA ALA A 23 22.63 -5.57 -10.99
C ALA A 23 21.60 -6.70 -11.14
N PHE A 24 20.55 -6.48 -11.93
CA PHE A 24 19.54 -7.49 -12.24
C PHE A 24 20.18 -8.73 -12.90
N ILE A 25 21.00 -8.53 -13.92
CA ILE A 25 21.71 -9.64 -14.63
C ILE A 25 22.67 -10.33 -13.66
N ALA A 26 23.48 -9.60 -12.91
CA ALA A 26 24.45 -10.15 -11.97
C ALA A 26 23.81 -10.98 -10.84
N SER A 27 22.57 -10.66 -10.48
CA SER A 27 21.80 -11.36 -9.44
C SER A 27 21.00 -12.57 -9.94
N GLY A 28 21.16 -12.97 -11.21
CA GLY A 28 20.46 -14.10 -11.81
C GLY A 28 19.17 -13.74 -12.55
N GLY A 29 18.93 -12.45 -12.82
CA GLY A 29 17.78 -12.02 -13.61
C GLY A 29 16.44 -12.41 -12.97
N TYR A 30 15.55 -13.01 -13.75
CA TYR A 30 14.24 -13.46 -13.25
C TYR A 30 14.28 -14.65 -12.29
N GLU A 31 15.41 -15.34 -12.18
CA GLU A 31 15.64 -16.40 -11.18
C GLU A 31 16.07 -15.85 -9.81
N MET A 32 16.33 -14.56 -9.71
CA MET A 32 16.72 -13.91 -8.46
C MET A 32 15.70 -14.18 -7.35
N LYS A 33 16.21 -14.62 -6.18
CA LYS A 33 15.38 -14.81 -4.99
C LYS A 33 14.92 -13.48 -4.43
N THR A 34 13.62 -13.30 -4.27
CA THR A 34 13.01 -12.13 -3.64
C THR A 34 12.24 -12.55 -2.40
N LYS A 35 12.13 -11.65 -1.41
CA LYS A 35 11.25 -11.88 -0.27
C LYS A 35 9.80 -12.07 -0.77
N PRO A 36 9.11 -13.16 -0.36
CA PRO A 36 7.75 -13.40 -0.80
C PRO A 36 6.79 -12.33 -0.25
N TYR A 37 5.79 -12.01 -1.05
CA TYR A 37 4.68 -11.15 -0.63
C TYR A 37 3.72 -11.88 0.31
N SER A 38 3.12 -11.14 1.23
CA SER A 38 2.16 -11.69 2.20
C SER A 38 1.14 -10.64 2.59
N ASP A 39 -0.10 -11.06 2.76
CA ASP A 39 -1.22 -10.26 3.25
C ASP A 39 -1.83 -10.80 4.57
N VAL A 40 -1.09 -11.70 5.23
CA VAL A 40 -1.53 -12.32 6.50
C VAL A 40 -1.40 -11.35 7.68
N SER A 41 -0.46 -10.42 7.63
CA SER A 41 -0.25 -9.40 8.66
C SER A 41 -0.49 -7.99 8.11
N ALA A 42 -0.82 -7.05 9.00
CA ALA A 42 -1.01 -5.65 8.62
C ALA A 42 0.23 -5.08 7.89
N ASN A 43 1.44 -5.31 8.41
CA ASN A 43 2.67 -4.88 7.75
C ASN A 43 2.89 -5.57 6.40
N GLY A 44 2.56 -6.86 6.30
CA GLY A 44 2.66 -7.61 5.04
C GLY A 44 1.75 -7.01 3.98
N LEU A 45 0.46 -6.85 4.29
CA LEU A 45 -0.53 -6.27 3.39
C LEU A 45 -0.17 -4.82 3.00
N THR A 46 0.24 -3.99 3.99
CA THR A 46 0.70 -2.61 3.74
C THR A 46 1.81 -2.55 2.70
N ASN A 47 2.89 -3.31 2.90
CA ASN A 47 4.04 -3.31 1.99
C ASN A 47 3.67 -3.87 0.61
N THR A 48 2.80 -4.89 0.58
CA THR A 48 2.33 -5.49 -0.68
C THR A 48 1.52 -4.49 -1.50
N ILE A 49 0.62 -3.73 -0.88
CA ILE A 49 -0.18 -2.70 -1.54
C ILE A 49 0.71 -1.54 -2.02
N ILE A 50 1.65 -1.08 -1.22
CA ILE A 50 2.60 -0.03 -1.60
C ILE A 50 3.37 -0.43 -2.85
N ASP A 51 3.99 -1.62 -2.84
CA ASP A 51 4.76 -2.14 -3.97
C ASP A 51 3.88 -2.25 -5.22
N PHE A 52 2.65 -2.78 -5.08
CA PHE A 52 1.71 -2.89 -6.20
C PHE A 52 1.41 -1.53 -6.83
N ILE A 53 1.09 -0.51 -6.03
CA ILE A 53 0.75 0.83 -6.54
C ILE A 53 1.96 1.47 -7.23
N ILE A 54 3.15 1.38 -6.62
CA ILE A 54 4.39 1.93 -7.19
C ILE A 54 4.74 1.24 -8.52
N PHE A 55 4.67 -0.09 -8.57
CA PHE A 55 4.96 -0.84 -9.81
C PHE A 55 3.89 -0.64 -10.88
N SER A 56 2.68 -0.23 -10.50
CA SER A 56 1.62 0.17 -11.44
C SER A 56 1.79 1.60 -11.96
N GLY A 57 2.85 2.33 -11.57
CA GLY A 57 3.12 3.70 -11.99
C GLY A 57 2.48 4.79 -11.12
N GLY A 58 2.00 4.43 -9.93
CA GLY A 58 1.52 5.38 -8.92
C GLY A 58 2.59 5.77 -7.90
N ASP A 59 2.17 6.56 -6.93
CA ASP A 59 2.93 6.88 -5.72
C ASP A 59 2.16 6.44 -4.48
N ALA A 60 2.85 5.88 -3.49
CA ALA A 60 2.24 5.37 -2.28
C ALA A 60 3.15 5.55 -1.07
N ASN A 61 2.62 6.16 -0.02
CA ASN A 61 3.33 6.45 1.21
C ASN A 61 2.58 5.92 2.44
N ARG A 62 3.31 5.28 3.34
CA ARG A 62 2.78 4.92 4.65
C ARG A 62 2.74 6.15 5.55
N ILE A 63 1.58 6.38 6.16
CA ILE A 63 1.39 7.46 7.12
C ILE A 63 1.64 6.94 8.53
N ASN A 64 2.64 7.50 9.21
CA ASN A 64 2.89 7.17 10.60
C ASN A 64 2.04 8.07 11.51
N THR A 65 0.97 7.50 12.06
CA THR A 65 0.04 8.20 12.98
C THR A 65 0.41 8.00 14.45
N GLN A 66 1.41 7.15 14.74
CA GLN A 66 1.76 6.83 16.11
C GLN A 66 2.48 8.00 16.79
N GLY A 67 2.06 8.30 18.03
CA GLY A 67 2.83 9.16 18.92
C GLY A 67 4.18 8.54 19.25
N GLN A 68 5.13 9.35 19.65
CA GLN A 68 6.46 8.93 20.02
C GLN A 68 6.78 9.36 21.46
N LEU A 69 7.48 8.49 22.19
CA LEU A 69 8.04 8.85 23.47
C LEU A 69 9.31 9.69 23.23
N ARG A 70 9.29 10.96 23.58
CA ARG A 70 10.41 11.88 23.40
C ARG A 70 10.90 12.41 24.75
N LYS A 71 12.20 12.58 24.90
CA LYS A 71 12.79 13.25 26.07
C LYS A 71 12.69 14.78 25.86
N ILE A 72 11.84 15.44 26.64
CA ILE A 72 11.63 16.88 26.61
C ILE A 72 11.97 17.42 27.99
N ASN A 73 12.94 18.34 28.06
CA ASN A 73 13.43 18.93 29.33
C ASN A 73 13.81 17.86 30.37
N GLY A 74 14.55 16.83 29.94
CA GLY A 74 15.02 15.77 30.82
C GLY A 74 13.97 14.71 31.20
N ARG A 75 12.69 14.89 30.87
CA ARG A 75 11.60 13.97 31.19
C ARG A 75 11.05 13.30 29.92
N MET A 76 10.73 12.02 30.02
CA MET A 76 10.07 11.28 28.93
C MET A 76 8.62 11.75 28.84
N LYS A 77 8.24 12.29 27.68
CA LYS A 77 6.87 12.70 27.37
C LYS A 77 6.37 11.99 26.13
N TRP A 78 5.12 11.53 26.18
CA TRP A 78 4.43 11.05 25.01
C TRP A 78 4.02 12.25 24.15
N THR A 79 4.51 12.30 22.91
CA THR A 79 4.11 13.30 21.93
C THR A 79 3.17 12.64 20.91
N HIS A 80 1.99 13.22 20.75
CA HIS A 80 1.07 12.78 19.71
C HIS A 80 1.69 13.00 18.33
N GLY A 81 1.37 12.11 17.38
CA GLY A 81 1.71 12.34 15.97
C GLY A 81 1.04 13.62 15.45
N SER A 82 1.66 14.27 14.49
CA SER A 82 1.15 15.50 13.86
C SER A 82 -0.04 15.28 12.92
N THR A 83 -0.42 14.04 12.69
CA THR A 83 -1.52 13.68 11.80
C THR A 83 -2.88 13.81 12.47
N ARG A 84 -3.91 14.12 11.67
CA ARG A 84 -5.30 14.14 12.13
C ARG A 84 -5.71 12.76 12.64
N ARG A 85 -6.55 12.73 13.70
CA ARG A 85 -7.12 11.46 14.19
C ARG A 85 -7.96 10.78 13.11
N GLY A 86 -7.78 9.49 12.95
CA GLY A 86 -8.49 8.69 11.95
C GLY A 86 -7.88 8.72 10.56
N THR A 87 -6.70 9.37 10.38
CA THR A 87 -5.96 9.33 9.12
C THR A 87 -5.65 7.87 8.74
N ALA A 88 -5.89 7.52 7.47
CA ALA A 88 -5.64 6.20 6.94
C ALA A 88 -4.16 5.82 6.97
N ASP A 89 -3.87 4.52 6.96
CA ASP A 89 -2.50 3.98 7.02
C ASP A 89 -1.65 4.33 5.79
N LEU A 90 -2.27 4.45 4.61
CA LEU A 90 -1.62 4.77 3.35
C LEU A 90 -2.28 5.97 2.67
N HIS A 91 -1.45 6.86 2.12
CA HIS A 91 -1.87 7.87 1.15
C HIS A 91 -1.18 7.59 -0.18
N CYS A 92 -1.96 7.56 -1.25
CA CYS A 92 -1.50 7.17 -2.57
C CYS A 92 -2.05 8.14 -3.63
N ILE A 93 -1.35 8.21 -4.76
CA ILE A 93 -1.80 8.91 -5.96
C ILE A 93 -1.67 7.96 -7.14
N PHE A 94 -2.74 7.78 -7.88
CA PHE A 94 -2.74 7.00 -9.11
C PHE A 94 -3.69 7.61 -10.14
N GLN A 95 -3.23 7.78 -11.37
CA GLN A 95 -4.00 8.41 -12.47
C GLN A 95 -4.66 9.74 -12.06
N GLY A 96 -3.94 10.58 -11.31
CA GLY A 96 -4.41 11.89 -10.84
C GLY A 96 -5.43 11.84 -9.70
N LYS A 97 -5.78 10.66 -9.18
CA LYS A 97 -6.69 10.51 -8.04
C LYS A 97 -5.94 10.33 -6.73
N ALA A 98 -6.34 11.08 -5.70
CA ALA A 98 -5.89 10.88 -4.34
C ALA A 98 -6.64 9.70 -3.71
N ILE A 99 -5.90 8.77 -3.12
CA ILE A 99 -6.43 7.52 -2.56
C ILE A 99 -5.93 7.38 -1.13
N SER A 100 -6.84 7.11 -0.20
CA SER A 100 -6.51 6.74 1.18
C SER A 100 -6.90 5.31 1.44
N ILE A 101 -5.98 4.52 2.00
CA ILE A 101 -6.20 3.10 2.26
C ILE A 101 -5.97 2.82 3.73
N GLU A 102 -6.98 2.31 4.39
CA GLU A 102 -6.94 1.80 5.76
C GLU A 102 -6.71 0.30 5.76
N ILE A 103 -5.79 -0.19 6.58
CA ILE A 103 -5.45 -1.62 6.66
C ILE A 103 -6.17 -2.24 7.86
N LYS A 104 -6.93 -3.30 7.62
CA LYS A 104 -7.66 -4.03 8.65
C LYS A 104 -7.49 -5.54 8.48
N ILE A 105 -6.86 -6.21 9.43
CA ILE A 105 -6.62 -7.66 9.37
C ILE A 105 -7.55 -8.39 10.34
N GLY A 106 -8.05 -9.54 9.89
CA GLY A 106 -8.93 -10.40 10.72
C GLY A 106 -10.20 -9.67 11.15
N ASN A 107 -10.42 -9.59 12.46
CA ASN A 107 -11.61 -8.98 13.05
C ASN A 107 -11.48 -7.48 13.35
N ASP A 108 -10.38 -6.84 12.94
CA ASP A 108 -10.18 -5.42 13.16
C ASP A 108 -11.20 -4.59 12.36
N LYS A 109 -11.74 -3.54 13.01
CA LYS A 109 -12.78 -2.68 12.44
C LYS A 109 -12.35 -1.23 12.44
N GLN A 110 -12.94 -0.46 11.56
CA GLN A 110 -12.75 0.99 11.58
C GLN A 110 -13.30 1.60 12.87
N SER A 111 -12.58 2.55 13.43
CA SER A 111 -13.10 3.44 14.47
C SER A 111 -14.03 4.51 13.88
N ASP A 112 -14.85 5.14 14.73
CA ASP A 112 -15.72 6.25 14.34
C ASP A 112 -14.93 7.40 13.70
N GLN A 113 -13.71 7.65 14.17
CA GLN A 113 -12.85 8.69 13.62
C GLN A 113 -12.38 8.34 12.20
N GLN A 114 -12.06 7.06 11.95
CA GLN A 114 -11.68 6.58 10.61
C GLN A 114 -12.88 6.61 9.64
N MET A 115 -14.09 6.30 10.12
CA MET A 115 -15.31 6.42 9.31
C MET A 115 -15.60 7.87 8.92
N LYS A 116 -15.47 8.82 9.85
CA LYS A 116 -15.63 10.27 9.58
C LYS A 116 -14.56 10.77 8.59
N GLU A 117 -13.33 10.31 8.73
CA GLU A 117 -12.25 10.67 7.79
C GLU A 117 -12.51 10.11 6.40
N ALA A 118 -12.99 8.86 6.29
CA ALA A 118 -13.38 8.25 5.02
C ALA A 118 -14.47 9.07 4.31
N GLU A 119 -15.49 9.49 5.04
CA GLU A 119 -16.56 10.34 4.51
C GLU A 119 -16.02 11.70 4.03
N ARG A 120 -15.16 12.32 4.81
CA ARG A 120 -14.53 13.61 4.47
C ARG A 120 -13.71 13.52 3.18
N ILE A 121 -12.92 12.45 3.03
CA ILE A 121 -12.09 12.23 1.83
C ILE A 121 -12.98 12.02 0.60
N ARG A 122 -14.04 11.21 0.71
CA ARG A 122 -14.99 10.99 -0.41
C ARG A 122 -15.71 12.26 -0.81
N LYS A 123 -16.16 13.08 0.15
CA LYS A 123 -16.77 14.38 -0.13
C LYS A 123 -15.82 15.35 -0.83
N ALA A 124 -14.52 15.24 -0.58
CA ALA A 124 -13.50 16.04 -1.26
C ALA A 124 -13.10 15.48 -2.65
N GLY A 125 -13.74 14.41 -3.14
CA GLY A 125 -13.47 13.80 -4.44
C GLY A 125 -12.35 12.76 -4.44
N GLY A 126 -11.79 12.43 -3.27
CA GLY A 126 -10.80 11.36 -3.11
C GLY A 126 -11.45 9.98 -2.99
N LEU A 127 -10.64 8.95 -3.17
CA LEU A 127 -11.03 7.56 -2.93
C LEU A 127 -10.61 7.13 -1.52
N TYR A 128 -11.43 6.31 -0.88
CA TYR A 128 -11.10 5.70 0.41
C TYR A 128 -11.48 4.23 0.40
N TYR A 129 -10.52 3.37 0.72
CA TYR A 129 -10.70 1.93 0.74
C TYR A 129 -10.23 1.32 2.07
N VAL A 130 -10.91 0.27 2.53
CA VAL A 130 -10.50 -0.54 3.69
C VAL A 130 -9.99 -1.89 3.18
N ALA A 131 -8.69 -2.06 3.19
CA ALA A 131 -8.04 -3.26 2.70
C ALA A 131 -7.96 -4.32 3.80
N LYS A 132 -8.52 -5.50 3.53
CA LYS A 132 -8.49 -6.67 4.44
C LYS A 132 -7.56 -7.77 3.96
N ASN A 133 -7.38 -7.90 2.67
CA ASN A 133 -6.48 -8.82 1.99
C ASN A 133 -6.17 -8.29 0.59
N MET A 134 -5.18 -8.89 -0.06
CA MET A 134 -4.75 -8.43 -1.37
C MET A 134 -5.76 -8.74 -2.48
N GLU A 135 -6.48 -9.85 -2.39
CA GLU A 135 -7.45 -10.26 -3.41
C GLU A 135 -8.60 -9.25 -3.54
N SER A 136 -9.25 -8.90 -2.41
CA SER A 136 -10.33 -7.89 -2.41
C SER A 136 -9.83 -6.49 -2.77
N PHE A 137 -8.58 -6.17 -2.43
CA PHE A 137 -7.97 -4.92 -2.85
C PHE A 137 -7.79 -4.85 -4.37
N LEU A 138 -7.28 -5.91 -5.01
CA LEU A 138 -7.10 -5.96 -6.46
C LEU A 138 -8.43 -5.88 -7.22
N GLN A 139 -9.47 -6.55 -6.72
CA GLN A 139 -10.80 -6.46 -7.29
C GLN A 139 -11.31 -5.01 -7.25
N TRP A 140 -11.27 -4.37 -6.08
CA TRP A 140 -11.66 -2.97 -5.94
C TRP A 140 -10.82 -2.05 -6.84
N TRP A 141 -9.51 -2.28 -6.93
CA TRP A 141 -8.62 -1.48 -7.78
C TRP A 141 -8.99 -1.57 -9.26
N GLN A 142 -9.30 -2.77 -9.74
CA GLN A 142 -9.78 -2.98 -11.11
C GLN A 142 -11.09 -2.22 -11.39
N GLU A 143 -12.03 -2.24 -10.45
CA GLU A 143 -13.30 -1.51 -10.57
C GLU A 143 -13.09 0.01 -10.65
N GLN A 144 -12.11 0.55 -9.91
CA GLN A 144 -11.85 2.00 -9.89
C GLN A 144 -11.08 2.51 -11.11
N PHE A 145 -10.15 1.71 -11.64
CA PHE A 145 -9.15 2.18 -12.61
C PHE A 145 -9.20 1.45 -13.95
N ASN A 146 -10.12 0.52 -14.12
CA ASN A 146 -10.26 -0.29 -15.35
C ASN A 146 -8.92 -0.91 -15.81
N THR A 147 -8.10 -1.34 -14.86
CA THR A 147 -6.71 -1.79 -15.07
C THR A 147 -6.60 -3.26 -15.49
N ILE A 148 -7.59 -3.78 -16.25
CA ILE A 148 -7.54 -5.13 -16.84
C ILE A 148 -6.20 -5.36 -17.58
N ASP A 149 -5.64 -4.31 -18.20
CA ASP A 149 -4.39 -4.38 -18.95
C ASP A 149 -3.13 -4.56 -18.07
N ILE A 150 -3.13 -4.14 -16.81
CA ILE A 150 -1.94 -4.29 -15.95
C ILE A 150 -1.78 -5.77 -15.56
N ILE A 151 -2.87 -6.47 -15.33
CA ILE A 151 -2.86 -7.88 -14.96
C ILE A 151 -2.64 -8.76 -16.20
N ASN A 152 -3.21 -8.39 -17.36
CA ASN A 152 -3.06 -9.11 -18.62
C ASN A 152 -1.69 -8.91 -19.30
N LYS A 153 -0.97 -7.80 -19.03
CA LYS A 153 0.39 -7.58 -19.58
C LYS A 153 1.47 -8.48 -18.98
N ILE A 154 1.12 -9.29 -18.01
CA ILE A 154 2.04 -10.16 -17.29
C ILE A 154 1.85 -11.63 -17.69
N GLN A 155 0.87 -11.91 -18.55
CA GLN A 155 0.75 -13.17 -19.28
C GLN A 155 1.73 -13.21 -20.47
#